data_0a06ed151e8296aa3f155cfbcc9ac21c
#
_entry.id   0a06ed151e8296aa3f155cfbcc9ac21c
#
_cell.length_a   1.000
_cell.length_b   1.000
_cell.length_c   1.000
_cell.angle_alpha   90.00
_cell.angle_beta   90.00
_cell.angle_gamma   90.00
#
_symmetry.space_group_name_H-M   'P 1'
#
loop_
_entity.id
_entity.type
_entity.pdbx_description
1 polymer ?
#
loop_
_entity_poly.entity_id
_entity_poly.type
_entity_poly.pdbx_seq_one_letter_code
_entity_poly.pdbx_strand_id
1 'polypeptide(L)'
;MTQPTKRIAIYSFSDPDGIVDDYVLYQLQELRKHAETILFAAVGDITSQSKEAVAKSANHILQIDKTEAELIPYQKGIEFLGQNTLMQYDELVLMNDSMYGPVYPLEEAFSWAETSGADFWGMVRHYYYGNEIFFAVTQYNSIPEHISHSFFVIRKSLLHTEDHATFWNTLSDLDDTSSTFLYHNPTKYFEKKGYVSAAYVDTKYLENIYAEPLRYAAAELIQKKQYPFFARQLFLSGEVSDFTSHTFGEQTVEVIRIVESQTSYKMEWVWQNALRLTNLADLHRNAQLNRVLPKHAATSTESPKLKTLLVVHSYYEDYIGYILSYIVNMPSYCDILITTPFEKSKEIILTEAQKRGIPNKLFVEIIENRGRDISALLIGAKRYVFGYDLVFFLHDKKSGSYLTPPSIGISWQKK
;
A
#
# COMPACT_ATOMS: atom_id res chain seq x y z
N MET A 1 -12.23 -4.43 41.44
CA MET A 1 -12.03 -4.65 39.98
C MET A 1 -12.77 -3.51 39.29
N THR A 2 -12.05 -2.66 38.56
CA THR A 2 -12.66 -1.62 37.73
C THR A 2 -13.46 -2.29 36.64
N GLN A 3 -14.67 -1.83 36.36
CA GLN A 3 -15.45 -2.34 35.24
C GLN A 3 -14.70 -2.06 33.93
N PRO A 4 -14.74 -2.98 32.96
CA PRO A 4 -14.09 -2.74 31.68
C PRO A 4 -14.71 -1.50 31.00
N THR A 5 -13.86 -0.69 30.38
CA THR A 5 -14.27 0.53 29.65
C THR A 5 -15.18 0.16 28.48
N LYS A 6 -16.39 0.73 28.46
CA LYS A 6 -17.37 0.51 27.38
C LYS A 6 -17.06 1.41 26.20
N ARG A 7 -16.78 0.82 25.04
CA ARG A 7 -16.46 1.56 23.82
C ARG A 7 -17.46 1.32 22.70
N ILE A 8 -17.80 2.40 22.03
CA ILE A 8 -18.50 2.39 20.73
C ILE A 8 -17.57 2.98 19.66
N ALA A 9 -17.61 2.42 18.48
CA ALA A 9 -16.75 2.87 17.38
C ALA A 9 -17.57 3.26 16.15
N ILE A 10 -17.11 4.30 15.45
CA ILE A 10 -17.54 4.66 14.11
C ILE A 10 -16.33 4.45 13.19
N TYR A 11 -16.47 3.54 12.24
CA TYR A 11 -15.48 3.26 11.22
C TYR A 11 -15.93 3.88 9.90
N SER A 12 -15.23 4.92 9.44
CA SER A 12 -15.50 5.57 8.15
C SER A 12 -14.77 4.85 7.03
N PHE A 13 -15.48 4.58 5.94
CA PHE A 13 -14.97 3.85 4.78
C PHE A 13 -15.37 4.52 3.48
N SER A 14 -14.43 4.64 2.54
CA SER A 14 -14.68 5.10 1.19
C SER A 14 -13.89 4.29 0.17
N ASP A 15 -14.58 3.81 -0.87
CA ASP A 15 -13.96 3.06 -1.96
C ASP A 15 -14.68 3.35 -3.28
N PRO A 16 -13.95 3.62 -4.39
CA PRO A 16 -14.58 3.97 -5.66
C PRO A 16 -15.45 2.87 -6.25
N ASP A 17 -15.14 1.60 -5.96
CA ASP A 17 -15.85 0.42 -6.47
C ASP A 17 -16.80 -0.18 -5.42
N GLY A 18 -16.84 0.37 -4.20
CA GLY A 18 -17.61 -0.14 -3.08
C GLY A 18 -17.15 -1.50 -2.57
N ILE A 19 -15.87 -1.82 -2.74
CA ILE A 19 -15.27 -3.08 -2.34
C ILE A 19 -14.56 -2.91 -1.01
N VAL A 20 -14.96 -3.69 -0.02
CA VAL A 20 -14.29 -3.76 1.29
C VAL A 20 -13.23 -4.85 1.23
N ASP A 21 -11.98 -4.43 1.09
CA ASP A 21 -10.81 -5.33 1.03
C ASP A 21 -10.46 -5.93 2.39
N ASP A 22 -9.68 -7.00 2.39
CA ASP A 22 -9.36 -7.79 3.59
C ASP A 22 -8.67 -6.99 4.70
N TYR A 23 -7.89 -5.94 4.36
CA TYR A 23 -7.27 -5.09 5.39
C TYR A 23 -8.31 -4.35 6.24
N VAL A 24 -9.44 -3.91 5.66
CA VAL A 24 -10.54 -3.27 6.39
C VAL A 24 -11.25 -4.29 7.28
N LEU A 25 -11.51 -5.49 6.75
CA LEU A 25 -12.12 -6.57 7.53
C LEU A 25 -11.25 -6.95 8.74
N TYR A 26 -9.93 -6.98 8.55
CA TYR A 26 -8.98 -7.20 9.63
C TYR A 26 -9.02 -6.06 10.66
N GLN A 27 -9.06 -4.81 10.23
CA GLN A 27 -9.18 -3.66 11.13
C GLN A 27 -10.46 -3.71 11.97
N LEU A 28 -11.59 -4.06 11.36
CA LEU A 28 -12.86 -4.24 12.06
C LEU A 28 -12.79 -5.38 13.09
N GLN A 29 -12.11 -6.49 12.77
CA GLN A 29 -11.90 -7.59 13.71
C GLN A 29 -11.01 -7.18 14.89
N GLU A 30 -9.95 -6.44 14.65
CA GLU A 30 -9.09 -5.91 15.71
C GLU A 30 -9.83 -4.88 16.58
N LEU A 31 -10.57 -3.96 15.96
CA LEU A 31 -11.38 -2.98 16.68
C LEU A 31 -12.48 -3.64 17.53
N ARG A 32 -13.04 -4.76 17.07
CA ARG A 32 -14.06 -5.54 17.79
C ARG A 32 -13.58 -6.10 19.13
N LYS A 33 -12.29 -6.29 19.30
CA LYS A 33 -11.71 -6.74 20.57
C LYS A 33 -11.81 -5.65 21.65
N HIS A 34 -11.98 -4.39 21.24
CA HIS A 34 -11.95 -3.21 22.13
C HIS A 34 -13.26 -2.43 22.16
N ALA A 35 -14.16 -2.62 21.20
CA ALA A 35 -15.45 -1.92 21.12
C ALA A 35 -16.61 -2.91 21.11
N GLU A 36 -17.61 -2.64 21.99
CA GLU A 36 -18.83 -3.45 22.08
C GLU A 36 -19.75 -3.25 20.87
N THR A 37 -19.74 -2.04 20.32
CA THR A 37 -20.56 -1.65 19.17
C THR A 37 -19.68 -0.98 18.12
N ILE A 38 -19.82 -1.40 16.87
CA ILE A 38 -19.17 -0.80 15.72
C ILE A 38 -20.24 -0.40 14.71
N LEU A 39 -20.26 0.90 14.36
CA LEU A 39 -21.00 1.45 13.24
C LEU A 39 -20.03 1.59 12.05
N PHE A 40 -20.30 0.92 10.96
CA PHE A 40 -19.58 1.07 9.70
C PHE A 40 -20.27 2.13 8.85
N ALA A 41 -19.63 3.28 8.67
CA ALA A 41 -20.13 4.43 7.92
C ALA A 41 -19.53 4.41 6.51
N ALA A 42 -20.27 3.89 5.55
CA ALA A 42 -19.85 3.74 4.16
C ALA A 42 -20.22 4.99 3.35
N VAL A 43 -19.20 5.67 2.81
CA VAL A 43 -19.37 6.79 1.87
C VAL A 43 -19.55 6.23 0.45
N GLY A 44 -20.69 6.51 -0.15
CA GLY A 44 -21.11 5.91 -1.42
C GLY A 44 -21.68 4.51 -1.27
N ASP A 45 -21.85 3.84 -2.41
CA ASP A 45 -22.39 2.48 -2.43
C ASP A 45 -21.31 1.45 -2.10
N ILE A 46 -21.69 0.40 -1.38
CA ILE A 46 -20.86 -0.79 -1.19
C ILE A 46 -21.54 -2.03 -1.75
N THR A 47 -20.76 -2.97 -2.28
CA THR A 47 -21.28 -4.20 -2.90
C THR A 47 -22.03 -5.07 -1.87
N SER A 48 -22.95 -5.92 -2.35
CA SER A 48 -23.65 -6.87 -1.48
C SER A 48 -22.69 -7.80 -0.73
N GLN A 49 -21.64 -8.26 -1.42
CA GLN A 49 -20.59 -9.08 -0.81
C GLN A 49 -19.85 -8.34 0.32
N SER A 50 -19.54 -7.05 0.09
CA SER A 50 -18.92 -6.19 1.10
C SER A 50 -19.83 -6.00 2.31
N LYS A 51 -21.14 -5.78 2.09
CA LYS A 51 -22.13 -5.67 3.18
C LYS A 51 -22.18 -6.93 4.04
N GLU A 52 -22.21 -8.10 3.42
CA GLU A 52 -22.21 -9.40 4.12
C GLU A 52 -20.91 -9.64 4.90
N ALA A 53 -19.76 -9.24 4.34
CA ALA A 53 -18.47 -9.36 5.01
C ALA A 53 -18.36 -8.45 6.24
N VAL A 54 -18.74 -7.17 6.10
CA VAL A 54 -18.73 -6.18 7.18
C VAL A 54 -19.68 -6.55 8.31
N ALA A 55 -20.86 -7.08 8.00
CA ALA A 55 -21.87 -7.47 9.00
C ALA A 55 -21.38 -8.55 9.98
N LYS A 56 -20.27 -9.24 9.69
CA LYS A 56 -19.65 -10.19 10.61
C LYS A 56 -18.94 -9.52 11.79
N SER A 57 -18.53 -8.26 11.64
CA SER A 57 -17.75 -7.51 12.64
C SER A 57 -18.40 -6.21 13.07
N ALA A 58 -19.22 -5.57 12.24
CA ALA A 58 -19.96 -4.36 12.56
C ALA A 58 -21.41 -4.67 12.98
N ASN A 59 -21.94 -3.88 13.92
CA ASN A 59 -23.32 -4.00 14.39
C ASN A 59 -24.29 -3.27 13.47
N HIS A 60 -23.85 -2.16 12.88
CA HIS A 60 -24.64 -1.32 12.00
C HIS A 60 -23.83 -0.94 10.77
N ILE A 61 -24.51 -0.80 9.64
CA ILE A 61 -23.95 -0.24 8.40
C ILE A 61 -24.81 0.96 8.04
N LEU A 62 -24.19 2.15 8.01
CA LEU A 62 -24.80 3.39 7.57
C LEU A 62 -24.23 3.75 6.21
N GLN A 63 -25.09 3.89 5.22
CA GLN A 63 -24.72 4.39 3.91
C GLN A 63 -24.87 5.92 3.89
N ILE A 64 -23.84 6.60 3.42
CA ILE A 64 -23.72 8.06 3.37
C ILE A 64 -23.51 8.45 1.91
N ASP A 65 -24.12 9.54 1.48
CA ASP A 65 -23.90 10.09 0.15
C ASP A 65 -22.42 10.41 -0.09
N LYS A 66 -21.98 10.40 -1.33
CA LYS A 66 -20.58 10.68 -1.68
C LYS A 66 -20.20 12.06 -1.17
N THR A 67 -19.11 12.11 -0.44
CA THR A 67 -18.50 13.32 0.11
C THR A 67 -16.98 13.15 0.16
N GLU A 68 -16.24 14.23 -0.05
CA GLU A 68 -14.80 14.28 0.15
C GLU A 68 -14.44 14.83 1.55
N ALA A 69 -15.44 15.30 2.30
CA ALA A 69 -15.24 15.90 3.61
C ALA A 69 -14.99 14.85 4.69
N GLU A 70 -13.79 14.80 5.22
CA GLU A 70 -13.28 13.76 6.13
C GLU A 70 -14.05 13.60 7.44
N LEU A 71 -14.68 14.67 7.96
CA LEU A 71 -15.43 14.62 9.23
C LEU A 71 -16.91 14.27 9.06
N ILE A 72 -17.47 14.42 7.86
CA ILE A 72 -18.91 14.17 7.63
C ILE A 72 -19.33 12.74 7.94
N PRO A 73 -18.57 11.68 7.58
CA PRO A 73 -18.93 10.31 7.94
C PRO A 73 -19.04 10.09 9.45
N TYR A 74 -18.18 10.73 10.23
CA TYR A 74 -18.25 10.65 11.69
C TYR A 74 -19.45 11.41 12.24
N GLN A 75 -19.71 12.63 11.73
CA GLN A 75 -20.90 13.39 12.09
C GLN A 75 -22.17 12.60 11.83
N LYS A 76 -22.33 12.05 10.62
CA LYS A 76 -23.50 11.24 10.25
C LYS A 76 -23.64 9.97 11.12
N GLY A 77 -22.50 9.38 11.48
CA GLY A 77 -22.47 8.26 12.41
C GLY A 77 -22.93 8.65 13.82
N ILE A 78 -22.51 9.79 14.33
CA ILE A 78 -22.92 10.35 15.62
C ILE A 78 -24.43 10.69 15.60
N GLU A 79 -24.92 11.30 14.53
CA GLU A 79 -26.35 11.56 14.32
C GLU A 79 -27.17 10.26 14.33
N PHE A 80 -26.72 9.25 13.60
CA PHE A 80 -27.39 7.94 13.50
C PHE A 80 -27.47 7.25 14.86
N LEU A 81 -26.39 7.24 15.63
CA LEU A 81 -26.35 6.61 16.96
C LEU A 81 -27.19 7.37 17.97
N GLY A 82 -27.22 8.68 17.86
CA GLY A 82 -27.95 9.58 18.76
C GLY A 82 -27.31 9.74 20.14
N GLN A 83 -27.52 10.90 20.75
CA GLN A 83 -26.88 11.27 22.02
C GLN A 83 -27.21 10.27 23.15
N ASN A 84 -28.45 9.78 23.23
CA ASN A 84 -28.86 8.84 24.27
C ASN A 84 -28.09 7.51 24.22
N THR A 85 -27.69 7.05 23.03
CA THR A 85 -26.84 5.87 22.87
C THR A 85 -25.41 6.18 23.29
N LEU A 86 -24.85 7.30 22.84
CA LEU A 86 -23.48 7.68 23.16
C LEU A 86 -23.25 7.87 24.66
N MET A 87 -24.25 8.38 25.37
CA MET A 87 -24.22 8.52 26.83
C MET A 87 -24.08 7.21 27.62
N GLN A 88 -24.26 6.05 26.98
CA GLN A 88 -24.12 4.73 27.60
C GLN A 88 -22.69 4.19 27.53
N TYR A 89 -21.79 4.88 26.83
CA TYR A 89 -20.40 4.48 26.61
C TYR A 89 -19.42 5.41 27.29
N ASP A 90 -18.26 4.87 27.66
CA ASP A 90 -17.17 5.61 28.27
C ASP A 90 -16.25 6.24 27.20
N GLU A 91 -16.16 5.64 26.01
CA GLU A 91 -15.34 6.13 24.91
C GLU A 91 -16.02 5.94 23.55
N LEU A 92 -15.90 6.95 22.69
CA LEU A 92 -16.20 6.92 21.26
C LEU A 92 -14.90 6.84 20.46
N VAL A 93 -14.73 5.78 19.69
CA VAL A 93 -13.58 5.59 18.80
C VAL A 93 -13.99 5.99 17.37
N LEU A 94 -13.27 6.92 16.78
CA LEU A 94 -13.39 7.32 15.37
C LEU A 94 -12.17 6.76 14.62
N MET A 95 -12.40 5.95 13.60
CA MET A 95 -11.35 5.34 12.80
C MET A 95 -11.77 5.36 11.33
N ASN A 96 -10.79 5.46 10.42
CA ASN A 96 -11.06 5.38 8.99
C ASN A 96 -10.09 4.42 8.26
N ASP A 97 -10.36 4.22 6.98
CA ASP A 97 -9.65 3.30 6.11
C ASP A 97 -8.36 3.87 5.48
N SER A 98 -7.90 5.07 5.87
CA SER A 98 -6.73 5.73 5.29
C SER A 98 -5.38 5.07 5.62
N MET A 99 -5.38 4.12 6.56
CA MET A 99 -4.19 3.44 7.06
C MET A 99 -4.31 1.92 6.85
N TYR A 100 -3.19 1.25 6.62
CA TYR A 100 -3.04 -0.20 6.77
C TYR A 100 -2.60 -0.53 8.20
N GLY A 101 -2.80 -1.76 8.63
CA GLY A 101 -2.53 -2.25 9.98
C GLY A 101 -3.83 -2.73 10.67
N PRO A 102 -3.81 -2.90 12.00
CA PRO A 102 -2.70 -2.71 12.90
C PRO A 102 -1.63 -3.80 12.77
N VAL A 103 -0.35 -3.41 12.76
CA VAL A 103 0.80 -4.33 12.75
C VAL A 103 1.27 -4.71 14.16
N TYR A 104 0.82 -3.98 15.16
CA TYR A 104 0.98 -4.25 16.59
C TYR A 104 -0.38 -4.24 17.28
N PRO A 105 -0.54 -4.93 18.41
CA PRO A 105 -1.82 -4.98 19.14
C PRO A 105 -2.30 -3.59 19.57
N LEU A 106 -3.58 -3.27 19.34
CA LEU A 106 -4.20 -2.02 19.80
C LEU A 106 -4.33 -1.96 21.33
N GLU A 107 -4.27 -3.10 22.01
CA GLU A 107 -4.34 -3.22 23.46
C GLU A 107 -3.32 -2.32 24.17
N GLU A 108 -2.11 -2.20 23.62
CA GLU A 108 -1.04 -1.37 24.20
C GLU A 108 -1.42 0.11 24.17
N ALA A 109 -2.00 0.60 23.07
CA ALA A 109 -2.45 1.98 22.97
C ALA A 109 -3.63 2.28 23.90
N PHE A 110 -4.60 1.37 24.00
CA PHE A 110 -5.72 1.54 24.93
C PHE A 110 -5.28 1.48 26.39
N SER A 111 -4.37 0.57 26.74
CA SER A 111 -3.79 0.49 28.09
C SER A 111 -2.99 1.73 28.46
N TRP A 112 -2.17 2.24 27.54
CA TRP A 112 -1.45 3.51 27.73
C TRP A 112 -2.45 4.65 27.95
N ALA A 113 -3.51 4.71 27.16
CA ALA A 113 -4.50 5.76 27.25
C ALA A 113 -5.15 5.83 28.63
N GLU A 114 -5.39 4.70 29.32
CA GLU A 114 -5.99 4.66 30.67
C GLU A 114 -5.18 5.50 31.69
N THR A 115 -3.87 5.63 31.48
CA THR A 115 -2.98 6.38 32.36
C THR A 115 -2.69 7.81 31.88
N SER A 116 -3.11 8.19 30.67
CA SER A 116 -2.75 9.48 30.06
C SER A 116 -3.43 10.70 30.67
N GLY A 117 -4.56 10.51 31.38
CA GLY A 117 -5.36 11.60 31.92
C GLY A 117 -6.03 12.50 30.88
N ALA A 118 -6.00 12.13 29.60
CA ALA A 118 -6.57 12.93 28.51
C ALA A 118 -8.08 12.78 28.41
N ASP A 119 -8.78 13.85 27.98
CA ASP A 119 -10.20 13.84 27.65
C ASP A 119 -10.46 13.29 26.25
N PHE A 120 -9.46 13.39 25.37
CA PHE A 120 -9.45 12.76 24.06
C PHE A 120 -8.01 12.46 23.63
N TRP A 121 -7.84 11.43 22.79
CA TRP A 121 -6.52 11.03 22.37
C TRP A 121 -6.53 10.38 20.97
N GLY A 122 -5.36 10.20 20.40
CA GLY A 122 -5.20 9.46 19.14
C GLY A 122 -3.84 8.82 19.05
N MET A 123 -3.57 8.19 17.91
CA MET A 123 -2.32 7.44 17.73
C MET A 123 -1.11 8.36 17.57
N VAL A 124 -1.23 9.45 16.83
CA VAL A 124 -0.14 10.38 16.50
C VAL A 124 -0.64 11.82 16.53
N ARG A 125 0.21 12.72 16.99
CA ARG A 125 0.02 14.17 16.87
C ARG A 125 0.89 14.70 15.73
N HIS A 126 0.29 15.47 14.83
CA HIS A 126 0.98 16.30 13.87
C HIS A 126 1.27 17.65 14.51
N TYR A 127 2.53 18.05 14.55
CA TYR A 127 2.94 19.33 15.08
C TYR A 127 2.90 20.41 14.02
N TYR A 128 2.96 21.67 14.47
CA TYR A 128 2.96 22.81 13.57
C TYR A 128 4.07 22.71 12.53
N TYR A 129 3.73 22.98 11.28
CA TYR A 129 4.67 23.09 10.19
C TYR A 129 4.48 24.46 9.50
N GLY A 130 5.57 25.19 9.32
CA GLY A 130 5.61 26.62 9.00
C GLY A 130 4.88 27.11 7.75
N ASN A 131 4.93 28.42 7.55
CA ASN A 131 4.06 29.24 6.70
C ASN A 131 4.13 29.03 5.18
N GLU A 132 4.90 28.08 4.66
CA GLU A 132 5.17 27.95 3.23
C GLU A 132 4.52 26.71 2.58
N ILE A 133 3.37 26.27 3.08
CA ILE A 133 2.68 25.13 2.48
C ILE A 133 1.83 25.63 1.33
N PHE A 134 2.27 25.36 0.12
CA PHE A 134 1.67 25.78 -1.14
C PHE A 134 0.24 25.27 -1.38
N PHE A 135 -0.29 24.32 -0.56
CA PHE A 135 -1.52 23.61 -0.89
C PHE A 135 -2.60 23.56 0.19
N ALA A 136 -2.34 24.03 1.41
CA ALA A 136 -3.35 24.00 2.45
C ALA A 136 -4.03 25.34 2.62
N VAL A 137 -5.19 25.50 2.00
CA VAL A 137 -6.11 26.60 2.33
C VAL A 137 -6.74 26.27 3.67
N THR A 138 -6.13 26.71 4.77
CA THR A 138 -6.72 26.62 6.10
C THR A 138 -7.02 28.03 6.61
N GLN A 139 -8.01 28.15 7.51
CA GLN A 139 -8.26 29.42 8.21
C GLN A 139 -7.05 29.91 9.04
N TYR A 140 -6.01 29.06 9.20
CA TYR A 140 -4.83 29.32 10.00
C TYR A 140 -3.60 29.73 9.18
N ASN A 141 -3.69 29.77 7.83
CA ASN A 141 -2.54 29.95 6.93
C ASN A 141 -1.36 29.02 7.19
N SER A 142 -1.61 27.88 7.80
CA SER A 142 -0.61 26.87 8.17
C SER A 142 -1.33 25.57 8.44
N ILE A 143 -0.63 24.45 8.47
CA ILE A 143 -1.18 23.22 9.05
C ILE A 143 -1.11 23.36 10.58
N PRO A 144 -2.23 23.50 11.27
CA PRO A 144 -2.23 23.63 12.71
C PRO A 144 -1.87 22.27 13.35
N GLU A 145 -1.30 22.35 14.52
CA GLU A 145 -1.10 21.18 15.37
C GLU A 145 -2.42 20.43 15.62
N HIS A 146 -2.42 19.12 15.42
CA HIS A 146 -3.62 18.29 15.57
C HIS A 146 -3.28 16.81 15.81
N ILE A 147 -4.20 16.09 16.45
CA ILE A 147 -4.18 14.63 16.50
C ILE A 147 -4.72 14.10 15.19
N SER A 148 -4.07 13.09 14.61
CA SER A 148 -4.50 12.48 13.35
C SER A 148 -5.95 11.96 13.43
N HIS A 149 -6.75 12.28 12.43
CA HIS A 149 -8.15 11.84 12.33
C HIS A 149 -8.30 10.36 11.90
N SER A 150 -7.21 9.71 11.51
CA SER A 150 -7.25 8.30 11.14
C SER A 150 -7.60 7.37 12.32
N PHE A 151 -7.28 7.81 13.54
CA PHE A 151 -7.66 7.13 14.77
C PHE A 151 -7.76 8.16 15.91
N PHE A 152 -8.98 8.43 16.36
CA PHE A 152 -9.29 9.47 17.33
C PHE A 152 -10.29 8.96 18.36
N VAL A 153 -9.99 9.07 19.64
CA VAL A 153 -10.83 8.56 20.73
C VAL A 153 -11.28 9.69 21.62
N ILE A 154 -12.58 9.79 21.87
CA ILE A 154 -13.22 10.78 22.72
C ILE A 154 -13.72 10.08 23.98
N ARG A 155 -13.26 10.52 25.14
CA ARG A 155 -13.65 9.96 26.43
C ARG A 155 -14.90 10.61 26.97
N LYS A 156 -15.54 9.95 27.92
CA LYS A 156 -16.82 10.41 28.46
C LYS A 156 -16.75 11.80 29.10
N SER A 157 -15.59 12.22 29.61
CA SER A 157 -15.39 13.57 30.14
C SER A 157 -15.64 14.66 29.10
N LEU A 158 -15.42 14.37 27.82
CA LEU A 158 -15.76 15.23 26.69
C LEU A 158 -17.03 14.72 25.97
N LEU A 159 -17.15 13.40 25.72
CA LEU A 159 -18.25 12.79 24.97
C LEU A 159 -19.65 13.19 25.49
N HIS A 160 -19.79 13.32 26.81
CA HIS A 160 -21.05 13.59 27.49
C HIS A 160 -21.32 15.10 27.70
N THR A 161 -20.61 15.98 26.97
CA THR A 161 -20.75 17.44 27.14
C THR A 161 -21.50 18.12 26.00
N GLU A 162 -22.01 19.31 26.25
CA GLU A 162 -22.57 20.18 25.22
C GLU A 162 -21.50 20.59 24.18
N ASP A 163 -20.26 20.79 24.59
CA ASP A 163 -19.18 21.16 23.70
C ASP A 163 -18.95 20.12 22.61
N HIS A 164 -19.01 18.83 22.96
CA HIS A 164 -18.96 17.72 21.99
C HIS A 164 -20.13 17.79 21.01
N ALA A 165 -21.36 17.90 21.50
CA ALA A 165 -22.54 17.97 20.64
C ALA A 165 -22.52 19.21 19.73
N THR A 166 -22.12 20.36 20.27
CA THR A 166 -22.00 21.60 19.53
C THR A 166 -20.99 21.49 18.39
N PHE A 167 -19.81 20.93 18.64
CA PHE A 167 -18.79 20.76 17.60
C PHE A 167 -19.34 19.98 16.40
N TRP A 168 -19.92 18.82 16.64
CA TRP A 168 -20.41 17.97 15.54
C TRP A 168 -21.62 18.59 14.81
N ASN A 169 -22.47 19.33 15.52
CA ASN A 169 -23.61 20.02 14.91
C ASN A 169 -23.18 21.18 13.98
N THR A 170 -22.06 21.85 14.27
CA THR A 170 -21.56 22.96 13.43
C THR A 170 -21.02 22.52 12.07
N LEU A 171 -20.76 21.21 11.88
CA LEU A 171 -20.28 20.67 10.62
C LEU A 171 -21.39 20.54 9.55
N SER A 172 -22.67 20.67 9.94
CA SER A 172 -23.81 20.47 9.02
C SER A 172 -23.93 21.54 7.92
N ASP A 173 -23.30 22.69 8.12
CA ASP A 173 -23.40 23.84 7.22
C ASP A 173 -22.18 24.04 6.33
N LEU A 174 -21.33 23.00 6.22
CA LEU A 174 -20.06 23.11 5.51
C LEU A 174 -20.16 22.70 4.05
N ASP A 175 -19.44 23.42 3.21
CA ASP A 175 -19.16 23.00 1.84
C ASP A 175 -18.39 21.66 1.83
N ASP A 176 -18.74 20.82 0.87
CA ASP A 176 -18.12 19.50 0.67
C ASP A 176 -16.69 19.65 0.15
N THR A 177 -15.73 19.89 1.06
CA THR A 177 -14.31 20.02 0.73
C THR A 177 -13.47 19.01 1.49
N SER A 178 -12.46 18.45 0.83
CA SER A 178 -11.56 17.46 1.41
C SER A 178 -10.78 17.96 2.64
N SER A 179 -10.57 19.27 2.78
CA SER A 179 -9.82 19.89 3.88
C SER A 179 -10.64 20.18 5.15
N THR A 180 -11.85 19.64 5.27
CA THR A 180 -12.78 19.92 6.38
C THR A 180 -12.13 19.68 7.75
N PHE A 181 -11.33 18.62 7.89
CA PHE A 181 -10.65 18.31 9.15
C PHE A 181 -9.64 19.40 9.55
N LEU A 182 -8.80 19.86 8.61
CA LEU A 182 -7.82 20.91 8.90
C LEU A 182 -8.50 22.26 9.19
N TYR A 183 -9.61 22.54 8.51
CA TYR A 183 -10.37 23.79 8.71
C TYR A 183 -11.06 23.81 10.08
N HIS A 184 -11.73 22.72 10.48
CA HIS A 184 -12.50 22.66 11.72
C HIS A 184 -11.72 22.09 12.89
N ASN A 185 -10.58 21.49 12.68
CA ASN A 185 -9.62 20.92 13.62
C ASN A 185 -10.19 20.64 15.03
N PRO A 186 -10.75 19.43 15.28
CA PRO A 186 -11.36 19.09 16.56
C PRO A 186 -10.37 19.22 17.73
N THR A 187 -9.08 18.94 17.51
CA THR A 187 -8.04 19.09 18.53
C THR A 187 -7.97 20.52 19.03
N LYS A 188 -7.85 21.50 18.11
CA LYS A 188 -7.80 22.92 18.46
C LYS A 188 -9.10 23.42 19.09
N TYR A 189 -10.24 22.93 18.60
CA TYR A 189 -11.53 23.31 19.15
C TYR A 189 -11.67 22.90 20.62
N PHE A 190 -11.40 21.65 20.93
CA PHE A 190 -11.55 21.13 22.29
C PHE A 190 -10.46 21.63 23.23
N GLU A 191 -9.21 21.75 22.78
CA GLU A 191 -8.15 22.36 23.59
C GLU A 191 -8.45 23.81 24.00
N LYS A 192 -9.03 24.61 23.08
CA LYS A 192 -9.49 25.98 23.41
C LYS A 192 -10.59 26.03 24.47
N LYS A 193 -11.34 24.96 24.64
CA LYS A 193 -12.35 24.77 25.67
C LYS A 193 -11.78 24.23 27.00
N GLY A 194 -10.50 23.94 27.05
CA GLY A 194 -9.80 23.46 28.24
C GLY A 194 -9.70 21.95 28.38
N TYR A 195 -10.13 21.18 27.37
CA TYR A 195 -9.96 19.72 27.36
C TYR A 195 -8.52 19.32 27.05
N VAL A 196 -8.06 18.27 27.73
CA VAL A 196 -6.70 17.75 27.61
C VAL A 196 -6.63 16.69 26.52
N SER A 197 -5.68 16.83 25.61
CA SER A 197 -5.42 15.87 24.56
C SER A 197 -4.10 15.12 24.76
N ALA A 198 -3.99 13.90 24.22
CA ALA A 198 -2.74 13.14 24.21
C ALA A 198 -2.58 12.32 22.92
N ALA A 199 -1.35 11.93 22.59
CA ALA A 199 -1.06 11.02 21.49
C ALA A 199 -0.23 9.85 21.99
N TYR A 200 -0.59 8.63 21.54
CA TYR A 200 0.09 7.40 21.95
C TYR A 200 1.56 7.40 21.54
N VAL A 201 1.83 7.81 20.31
CA VAL A 201 3.21 7.95 19.80
C VAL A 201 3.60 9.41 19.79
N ASP A 202 4.63 9.75 20.56
CA ASP A 202 5.22 11.08 20.57
C ASP A 202 6.06 11.31 19.32
N THR A 203 5.65 12.29 18.52
CA THR A 203 6.31 12.75 17.28
C THR A 203 6.88 14.16 17.41
N LYS A 204 6.97 14.71 18.63
CA LYS A 204 7.48 16.09 18.87
C LYS A 204 8.88 16.31 18.30
N TYR A 205 9.72 15.30 18.33
CA TYR A 205 11.07 15.37 17.77
C TYR A 205 11.13 15.53 16.25
N LEU A 206 10.01 15.29 15.54
CA LEU A 206 9.87 15.49 14.09
C LEU A 206 9.29 16.88 13.73
N GLU A 207 8.97 17.71 14.73
CA GLU A 207 8.48 19.05 14.52
C GLU A 207 9.49 19.87 13.70
N ASN A 208 8.98 20.61 12.70
CA ASN A 208 9.78 21.37 11.72
C ASN A 208 10.72 20.54 10.83
N ILE A 209 10.72 19.20 10.94
CA ILE A 209 11.43 18.30 10.04
C ILE A 209 10.49 17.78 8.96
N TYR A 210 9.34 17.27 9.37
CA TYR A 210 8.35 16.71 8.46
C TYR A 210 6.94 17.27 8.72
N ALA A 211 6.30 17.79 7.67
CA ALA A 211 4.89 18.18 7.70
C ALA A 211 3.98 16.97 7.99
N GLU A 212 4.32 15.83 7.42
CA GLU A 212 3.54 14.60 7.49
C GLU A 212 4.41 13.41 7.96
N PRO A 213 4.61 13.26 9.27
CA PRO A 213 5.48 12.21 9.82
C PRO A 213 5.00 10.79 9.47
N LEU A 214 3.69 10.59 9.25
CA LEU A 214 3.14 9.29 8.84
C LEU A 214 3.55 8.86 7.43
N ARG A 215 4.02 9.79 6.61
CA ARG A 215 4.56 9.52 5.28
C ARG A 215 6.08 9.47 5.28
N TYR A 216 6.72 10.49 5.87
CA TYR A 216 8.17 10.69 5.75
C TYR A 216 9.00 9.98 6.80
N ALA A 217 8.39 9.53 7.90
CA ALA A 217 9.04 8.78 8.97
C ALA A 217 8.31 7.45 9.26
N ALA A 218 7.50 6.94 8.33
CA ALA A 218 6.65 5.76 8.54
C ALA A 218 7.44 4.54 9.07
N ALA A 219 8.56 4.22 8.44
CA ALA A 219 9.40 3.10 8.83
C ALA A 219 9.98 3.25 10.25
N GLU A 220 10.43 4.45 10.59
CA GLU A 220 10.95 4.75 11.93
C GLU A 220 9.84 4.65 12.98
N LEU A 221 8.66 5.20 12.71
CA LEU A 221 7.53 5.15 13.62
C LEU A 221 7.09 3.70 13.92
N ILE A 222 7.01 2.85 12.90
CA ILE A 222 6.69 1.44 13.07
C ILE A 222 7.80 0.76 13.89
N GLN A 223 9.04 0.86 13.45
CA GLN A 223 10.15 0.08 14.03
C GLN A 223 10.56 0.52 15.42
N LYS A 224 10.68 1.84 15.65
CA LYS A 224 11.23 2.39 16.91
C LYS A 224 10.16 2.82 17.90
N LYS A 225 8.98 3.18 17.41
CA LYS A 225 7.90 3.70 18.27
C LYS A 225 6.71 2.74 18.37
N GLN A 226 6.78 1.58 17.72
CA GLN A 226 5.71 0.58 17.68
C GLN A 226 4.36 1.18 17.25
N TYR A 227 4.42 2.17 16.35
CA TYR A 227 3.21 2.73 15.74
C TYR A 227 2.47 1.66 14.97
N PRO A 228 1.19 1.38 15.27
CA PRO A 228 0.53 0.19 14.76
C PRO A 228 0.03 0.30 13.31
N PHE A 229 0.16 1.46 12.68
CA PHE A 229 -0.39 1.69 11.35
C PHE A 229 0.65 2.25 10.36
N PHE A 230 0.34 2.20 9.07
CA PHE A 230 1.08 2.90 8.02
C PHE A 230 0.14 3.39 6.93
N ALA A 231 0.46 4.55 6.35
CA ALA A 231 -0.42 5.25 5.43
C ALA A 231 -0.62 4.49 4.11
N ARG A 232 -1.86 4.33 3.65
CA ARG A 232 -2.18 3.78 2.32
C ARG A 232 -1.56 4.59 1.21
N GLN A 233 -1.41 5.89 1.41
CA GLN A 233 -0.79 6.80 0.44
C GLN A 233 0.66 6.44 0.09
N LEU A 234 1.39 5.72 0.92
CA LEU A 234 2.72 5.19 0.58
C LEU A 234 2.68 4.28 -0.66
N PHE A 235 1.54 3.64 -0.91
CA PHE A 235 1.34 2.71 -2.03
C PHE A 235 0.48 3.32 -3.15
N LEU A 236 -0.48 4.16 -2.80
CA LEU A 236 -1.54 4.63 -3.70
C LEU A 236 -1.26 6.02 -4.31
N SER A 237 -0.29 6.78 -3.80
CA SER A 237 0.01 8.11 -4.28
C SER A 237 0.54 8.06 -5.72
N GLY A 238 -0.13 8.76 -6.63
CA GLY A 238 0.26 8.90 -8.04
C GLY A 238 0.48 10.34 -8.45
N GLU A 239 0.39 11.29 -7.52
CA GLU A 239 0.47 12.71 -7.84
C GLU A 239 1.90 13.15 -8.20
N VAL A 240 2.00 13.84 -9.34
CA VAL A 240 3.27 14.38 -9.87
C VAL A 240 3.88 15.41 -8.93
N SER A 241 3.09 16.07 -8.09
CA SER A 241 3.55 17.03 -7.09
C SER A 241 4.48 16.41 -6.03
N ASP A 242 4.29 15.14 -5.72
CA ASP A 242 5.14 14.41 -4.79
C ASP A 242 6.54 14.14 -5.34
N PHE A 243 6.73 14.27 -6.68
CA PHE A 243 8.01 14.02 -7.34
C PHE A 243 9.06 15.10 -7.19
N THR A 244 8.62 16.34 -7.08
CA THR A 244 9.54 17.48 -7.11
C THR A 244 10.18 17.76 -5.79
N SER A 245 9.63 17.20 -4.70
CA SER A 245 10.07 17.54 -3.37
C SER A 245 10.53 16.35 -2.51
N HIS A 246 9.99 15.13 -2.69
CA HIS A 246 10.28 14.03 -1.77
C HIS A 246 10.08 12.65 -2.39
N THR A 247 10.94 11.71 -2.05
CA THR A 247 10.85 10.32 -2.48
C THR A 247 10.20 9.47 -1.38
N PHE A 248 8.90 9.21 -1.46
CA PHE A 248 8.25 8.26 -0.54
C PHE A 248 8.75 6.82 -0.74
N GLY A 249 9.28 6.50 -1.90
CA GLY A 249 9.68 5.17 -2.27
C GLY A 249 10.63 4.49 -1.30
N GLU A 250 11.52 5.25 -0.66
CA GLU A 250 12.40 4.72 0.38
C GLU A 250 11.59 4.28 1.61
N GLN A 251 10.65 5.10 2.06
CA GLN A 251 9.78 4.77 3.20
C GLN A 251 8.91 3.56 2.88
N THR A 252 8.34 3.47 1.68
CA THR A 252 7.51 2.34 1.27
C THR A 252 8.30 1.02 1.30
N VAL A 253 9.52 1.02 0.75
CA VAL A 253 10.39 -0.17 0.76
C VAL A 253 10.76 -0.60 2.18
N GLU A 254 11.13 0.35 3.03
CA GLU A 254 11.47 0.03 4.43
C GLU A 254 10.25 -0.45 5.22
N VAL A 255 9.07 0.13 5.02
CA VAL A 255 7.82 -0.34 5.63
C VAL A 255 7.51 -1.78 5.21
N ILE A 256 7.58 -2.09 3.90
CA ILE A 256 7.40 -3.48 3.42
C ILE A 256 8.35 -4.42 4.14
N ARG A 257 9.65 -4.09 4.15
CA ARG A 257 10.69 -4.91 4.80
C ARG A 257 10.42 -5.14 6.28
N ILE A 258 10.06 -4.10 7.01
CA ILE A 258 9.78 -4.17 8.46
C ILE A 258 8.54 -5.03 8.71
N VAL A 259 7.45 -4.76 8.00
CA VAL A 259 6.18 -5.48 8.18
C VAL A 259 6.36 -6.97 7.88
N GLU A 260 7.00 -7.34 6.76
CA GLU A 260 7.24 -8.75 6.39
C GLU A 260 8.19 -9.48 7.33
N SER A 261 9.22 -8.79 7.87
CA SER A 261 10.26 -9.46 8.65
C SER A 261 10.04 -9.40 10.17
N GLN A 262 9.25 -8.47 10.69
CA GLN A 262 9.14 -8.19 12.12
C GLN A 262 7.71 -8.26 12.67
N THR A 263 6.70 -8.46 11.81
CA THR A 263 5.30 -8.54 12.23
C THR A 263 4.59 -9.76 11.63
N SER A 264 3.40 -10.06 12.12
CA SER A 264 2.52 -11.09 11.56
C SER A 264 1.48 -10.55 10.58
N TYR A 265 1.53 -9.24 10.26
CA TYR A 265 0.59 -8.61 9.36
C TYR A 265 0.80 -9.09 7.92
N LYS A 266 -0.27 -9.40 7.22
CA LYS A 266 -0.21 -9.96 5.87
C LYS A 266 -0.10 -8.87 4.82
N MET A 267 1.06 -8.75 4.18
CA MET A 267 1.27 -7.81 3.08
C MET A 267 0.38 -8.09 1.86
N GLU A 268 -0.16 -9.31 1.71
CA GLU A 268 -1.15 -9.65 0.68
C GLU A 268 -2.38 -8.75 0.74
N TRP A 269 -2.81 -8.32 1.92
CA TRP A 269 -3.93 -7.39 2.08
C TRP A 269 -3.63 -6.00 1.52
N VAL A 270 -2.39 -5.55 1.67
CA VAL A 270 -1.91 -4.29 1.07
C VAL A 270 -1.88 -4.40 -0.44
N TRP A 271 -1.32 -5.50 -0.96
CA TRP A 271 -1.22 -5.73 -2.40
C TRP A 271 -2.59 -5.89 -3.06
N GLN A 272 -3.54 -6.59 -2.41
CA GLN A 272 -4.92 -6.72 -2.87
C GLN A 272 -5.55 -5.33 -3.12
N ASN A 273 -5.47 -4.44 -2.16
CA ASN A 273 -6.01 -3.09 -2.24
C ASN A 273 -5.24 -2.21 -3.23
N ALA A 274 -3.90 -2.18 -3.14
CA ALA A 274 -3.06 -1.32 -3.96
C ALA A 274 -3.12 -1.68 -5.46
N LEU A 275 -3.12 -2.97 -5.80
CA LEU A 275 -3.22 -3.43 -7.20
C LEU A 275 -4.57 -3.12 -7.84
N ARG A 276 -5.62 -2.99 -7.05
CA ARG A 276 -6.95 -2.62 -7.54
C ARG A 276 -7.08 -1.11 -7.75
N LEU A 277 -6.53 -0.29 -6.85
CA LEU A 277 -6.78 1.15 -6.81
C LEU A 277 -5.73 2.01 -7.51
N THR A 278 -4.53 1.48 -7.72
CA THR A 278 -3.40 2.25 -8.27
C THR A 278 -2.97 1.66 -9.61
N ASN A 279 -2.55 2.53 -10.54
CA ASN A 279 -1.96 2.03 -11.76
C ASN A 279 -0.59 1.40 -11.48
N LEU A 280 -0.24 0.37 -12.26
CA LEU A 280 0.97 -0.41 -12.04
C LEU A 280 2.27 0.39 -12.14
N ALA A 281 2.30 1.48 -12.93
CA ALA A 281 3.49 2.31 -13.06
C ALA A 281 3.78 3.11 -11.79
N ASP A 282 2.73 3.62 -11.13
CA ASP A 282 2.85 4.34 -9.87
C ASP A 282 3.20 3.39 -8.72
N LEU A 283 2.53 2.25 -8.63
CA LEU A 283 2.84 1.23 -7.63
C LEU A 283 4.28 0.73 -7.77
N HIS A 284 4.73 0.45 -9.00
CA HIS A 284 6.09 0.05 -9.30
C HIS A 284 7.12 1.09 -8.84
N ARG A 285 6.80 2.36 -8.98
CA ARG A 285 7.64 3.48 -8.56
C ARG A 285 7.64 3.64 -7.03
N ASN A 286 6.46 3.65 -6.41
CA ASN A 286 6.30 3.83 -4.98
C ASN A 286 6.97 2.70 -4.18
N ALA A 287 6.87 1.47 -4.63
CA ALA A 287 7.50 0.32 -4.02
C ALA A 287 8.94 0.07 -4.50
N GLN A 288 9.51 0.95 -5.35
CA GLN A 288 10.86 0.82 -5.93
C GLN A 288 11.14 -0.58 -6.50
N LEU A 289 10.20 -1.13 -7.26
CA LEU A 289 10.31 -2.49 -7.81
C LEU A 289 11.34 -2.60 -8.95
N ASN A 290 12.00 -1.52 -9.31
CA ASN A 290 13.10 -1.52 -10.27
C ASN A 290 14.31 -2.27 -9.71
N ARG A 291 14.80 -3.25 -10.49
CA ARG A 291 16.06 -3.94 -10.23
C ARG A 291 17.03 -3.65 -11.37
N VAL A 292 18.08 -2.91 -11.09
CA VAL A 292 19.20 -2.75 -12.03
C VAL A 292 20.15 -3.91 -11.82
N LEU A 293 20.12 -4.85 -12.77
CA LEU A 293 21.03 -5.97 -12.74
C LEU A 293 22.45 -5.52 -13.07
N PRO A 294 23.47 -5.93 -12.33
CA PRO A 294 24.86 -5.60 -12.65
C PRO A 294 25.25 -6.21 -14.01
N LYS A 295 26.10 -5.53 -14.76
CA LYS A 295 26.60 -6.02 -16.06
C LYS A 295 27.38 -7.33 -15.93
N HIS A 296 27.98 -7.56 -14.80
CA HIS A 296 28.69 -8.78 -14.44
C HIS A 296 27.99 -9.42 -13.24
N ALA A 297 27.59 -10.67 -13.39
CA ALA A 297 27.02 -11.42 -12.29
C ALA A 297 28.03 -11.55 -11.14
N ALA A 298 27.62 -11.25 -9.93
CA ALA A 298 28.36 -11.73 -8.76
C ALA A 298 28.30 -13.27 -8.82
N THR A 299 29.44 -13.92 -8.88
CA THR A 299 29.51 -15.37 -8.83
C THR A 299 29.11 -15.83 -7.45
N SER A 300 27.81 -16.16 -7.28
CA SER A 300 27.39 -16.95 -6.13
C SER A 300 27.90 -18.36 -6.30
N THR A 301 28.66 -18.86 -5.35
CA THR A 301 29.14 -20.24 -5.31
C THR A 301 28.08 -21.21 -4.82
N GLU A 302 26.95 -20.72 -4.34
CA GLU A 302 25.84 -21.55 -3.88
C GLU A 302 24.84 -21.78 -5.02
N SER A 303 24.61 -23.04 -5.37
CA SER A 303 23.53 -23.42 -6.26
C SER A 303 22.19 -23.22 -5.54
N PRO A 304 21.26 -22.45 -6.10
CA PRO A 304 19.95 -22.34 -5.53
C PRO A 304 19.25 -23.70 -5.52
N LYS A 305 18.40 -23.94 -4.54
CA LYS A 305 17.59 -25.16 -4.44
C LYS A 305 16.53 -25.26 -5.54
N LEU A 306 16.31 -24.19 -6.30
CA LEU A 306 15.27 -24.07 -7.33
C LEU A 306 15.79 -24.57 -8.68
N LYS A 307 15.03 -25.46 -9.32
CA LYS A 307 15.28 -25.86 -10.72
C LYS A 307 14.91 -24.69 -11.62
N THR A 308 15.86 -24.21 -12.40
CA THR A 308 15.72 -23.00 -13.21
C THR A 308 15.80 -23.32 -14.69
N LEU A 309 14.89 -22.77 -15.48
CA LEU A 309 14.86 -22.86 -16.94
C LEU A 309 14.88 -21.46 -17.56
N LEU A 310 15.78 -21.22 -18.50
CA LEU A 310 15.73 -20.11 -19.41
C LEU A 310 15.11 -20.55 -20.73
N VAL A 311 13.98 -20.00 -21.12
CA VAL A 311 13.35 -20.19 -22.41
C VAL A 311 13.69 -19.00 -23.30
N VAL A 312 14.25 -19.24 -24.48
CA VAL A 312 14.60 -18.19 -25.44
C VAL A 312 13.91 -18.49 -26.77
N HIS A 313 13.16 -17.50 -27.31
CA HIS A 313 12.66 -17.61 -28.67
C HIS A 313 13.55 -16.80 -29.62
N SER A 314 14.21 -17.49 -30.55
CA SER A 314 15.09 -16.92 -31.56
C SER A 314 14.46 -17.02 -32.95
N TYR A 315 14.00 -15.90 -33.48
CA TYR A 315 13.44 -15.79 -34.82
C TYR A 315 14.44 -15.30 -35.85
N TYR A 316 15.28 -14.33 -35.46
CA TYR A 316 16.20 -13.67 -36.36
C TYR A 316 17.59 -14.32 -36.34
N GLU A 317 18.03 -14.86 -37.48
CA GLU A 317 19.33 -15.54 -37.60
C GLU A 317 20.52 -14.64 -37.21
N ASP A 318 20.51 -13.40 -37.61
CA ASP A 318 21.55 -12.41 -37.29
C ASP A 318 21.65 -12.04 -35.81
N TYR A 319 20.67 -12.42 -34.99
CA TYR A 319 20.68 -12.20 -33.53
C TYR A 319 21.16 -13.40 -32.71
N ILE A 320 21.35 -14.56 -33.34
CA ILE A 320 21.77 -15.78 -32.63
C ILE A 320 23.07 -15.55 -31.85
N GLY A 321 24.07 -14.96 -32.50
CA GLY A 321 25.35 -14.66 -31.85
C GLY A 321 25.23 -13.73 -30.66
N TYR A 322 24.30 -12.79 -30.72
CA TYR A 322 24.01 -11.85 -29.64
C TYR A 322 23.26 -12.55 -28.49
N ILE A 323 22.23 -13.32 -28.77
CA ILE A 323 21.50 -14.13 -27.77
C ILE A 323 22.47 -15.04 -27.01
N LEU A 324 23.33 -15.75 -27.73
CA LEU A 324 24.29 -16.65 -27.11
C LEU A 324 25.32 -15.91 -26.23
N SER A 325 25.60 -14.65 -26.48
CA SER A 325 26.47 -13.84 -25.60
C SER A 325 25.86 -13.53 -24.23
N TYR A 326 24.54 -13.55 -24.11
CA TYR A 326 23.86 -13.49 -22.80
C TYR A 326 23.83 -14.87 -22.13
N ILE A 327 23.56 -15.91 -22.91
CA ILE A 327 23.47 -17.27 -22.41
C ILE A 327 24.77 -17.73 -21.75
N VAL A 328 25.92 -17.33 -22.28
CA VAL A 328 27.24 -17.62 -21.68
C VAL A 328 27.35 -17.13 -20.23
N ASN A 329 26.61 -16.09 -19.85
CA ASN A 329 26.62 -15.55 -18.50
C ASN A 329 25.58 -16.21 -17.56
N MET A 330 24.79 -17.16 -18.07
CA MET A 330 23.83 -17.88 -17.22
C MET A 330 24.55 -18.85 -16.29
N PRO A 331 24.12 -18.95 -15.03
CA PRO A 331 24.67 -19.94 -14.11
C PRO A 331 24.56 -21.36 -14.67
N SER A 332 25.58 -22.20 -14.47
CA SER A 332 25.66 -23.55 -15.05
C SER A 332 24.53 -24.49 -14.60
N TYR A 333 23.87 -24.21 -13.49
CA TYR A 333 22.71 -24.95 -13.01
C TYR A 333 21.38 -24.58 -13.70
N CYS A 334 21.37 -23.52 -14.52
CA CYS A 334 20.20 -23.14 -15.29
C CYS A 334 20.13 -23.92 -16.59
N ASP A 335 19.08 -24.73 -16.78
CA ASP A 335 18.83 -25.37 -18.08
C ASP A 335 18.33 -24.31 -19.10
N ILE A 336 18.62 -24.54 -20.37
CA ILE A 336 18.32 -23.59 -21.44
C ILE A 336 17.52 -24.29 -22.53
N LEU A 337 16.38 -23.71 -22.87
CA LEU A 337 15.57 -24.08 -24.03
C LEU A 337 15.55 -22.94 -25.04
N ILE A 338 16.09 -23.19 -26.23
CA ILE A 338 15.96 -22.24 -27.35
C ILE A 338 14.92 -22.76 -28.32
N THR A 339 13.96 -21.96 -28.68
CA THR A 339 12.95 -22.28 -29.70
C THR A 339 13.21 -21.42 -30.95
N THR A 340 13.10 -22.00 -32.12
CA THR A 340 13.23 -21.28 -33.40
C THR A 340 12.31 -21.95 -34.45
N PRO A 341 11.78 -21.21 -35.45
CA PRO A 341 11.01 -21.81 -36.51
C PRO A 341 11.84 -22.40 -37.67
N PHE A 342 13.20 -22.24 -37.66
CA PHE A 342 14.05 -22.57 -38.80
C PHE A 342 15.11 -23.62 -38.46
N GLU A 343 15.20 -24.69 -39.24
CA GLU A 343 16.25 -25.72 -39.09
C GLU A 343 17.66 -25.12 -39.19
N LYS A 344 17.88 -24.20 -40.14
CA LYS A 344 19.18 -23.51 -40.29
C LYS A 344 19.58 -22.77 -39.01
N SER A 345 18.65 -22.06 -38.36
CA SER A 345 18.92 -21.38 -37.09
C SER A 345 19.27 -22.35 -35.99
N LYS A 346 18.59 -23.51 -35.92
CA LYS A 346 18.94 -24.60 -34.97
C LYS A 346 20.36 -25.08 -35.14
N GLU A 347 20.80 -25.34 -36.37
CA GLU A 347 22.18 -25.77 -36.67
C GLU A 347 23.19 -24.69 -36.23
N ILE A 348 22.94 -23.42 -36.54
CA ILE A 348 23.79 -22.30 -36.13
C ILE A 348 23.86 -22.21 -34.60
N ILE A 349 22.72 -22.29 -33.91
CA ILE A 349 22.64 -22.20 -32.46
C ILE A 349 23.50 -23.32 -31.82
N LEU A 350 23.36 -24.55 -32.26
CA LEU A 350 24.11 -25.68 -31.74
C LEU A 350 25.61 -25.54 -31.98
N THR A 351 26.00 -25.15 -33.20
CA THR A 351 27.40 -24.95 -33.59
C THR A 351 28.05 -23.82 -32.77
N GLU A 352 27.40 -22.66 -32.69
CA GLU A 352 27.93 -21.53 -31.97
C GLU A 352 27.91 -21.72 -30.43
N ALA A 353 26.94 -22.44 -29.89
CA ALA A 353 26.92 -22.78 -28.47
C ALA A 353 28.09 -23.70 -28.09
N GLN A 354 28.42 -24.67 -28.97
CA GLN A 354 29.57 -25.53 -28.78
C GLN A 354 30.89 -24.77 -28.85
N LYS A 355 31.06 -23.87 -29.85
CA LYS A 355 32.24 -23.02 -29.96
C LYS A 355 32.46 -22.14 -28.74
N ARG A 356 31.41 -21.66 -28.12
CA ARG A 356 31.45 -20.78 -26.94
C ARG A 356 31.62 -21.57 -25.64
N GLY A 357 31.57 -22.89 -25.68
CA GLY A 357 31.71 -23.74 -24.49
C GLY A 357 30.61 -23.51 -23.45
N ILE A 358 29.37 -23.35 -23.88
CA ILE A 358 28.22 -23.13 -22.97
C ILE A 358 28.05 -24.39 -22.13
N PRO A 359 28.23 -24.31 -20.78
CA PRO A 359 28.22 -25.50 -19.92
C PRO A 359 26.83 -25.97 -19.55
N ASN A 360 25.82 -25.17 -19.83
CA ASN A 360 24.43 -25.43 -19.46
C ASN A 360 23.82 -26.57 -20.28
N LYS A 361 22.88 -27.31 -19.71
CA LYS A 361 22.06 -28.25 -20.45
C LYS A 361 21.19 -27.48 -21.44
N LEU A 362 21.45 -27.67 -22.72
CA LEU A 362 20.83 -26.93 -23.81
C LEU A 362 19.87 -27.82 -24.60
N PHE A 363 18.66 -27.35 -24.78
CA PHE A 363 17.64 -27.90 -25.66
C PHE A 363 17.38 -26.91 -26.79
N VAL A 364 17.25 -27.38 -28.03
CA VAL A 364 16.89 -26.55 -29.19
C VAL A 364 15.75 -27.22 -29.93
N GLU A 365 14.61 -26.54 -29.96
CA GLU A 365 13.36 -27.06 -30.52
C GLU A 365 12.88 -26.23 -31.71
N ILE A 366 12.46 -26.95 -32.72
CA ILE A 366 11.76 -26.32 -33.83
C ILE A 366 10.29 -26.21 -33.50
N ILE A 367 9.76 -25.00 -33.67
CA ILE A 367 8.32 -24.71 -33.46
C ILE A 367 7.72 -24.04 -34.69
N GLU A 368 6.45 -24.25 -34.92
CA GLU A 368 5.72 -23.55 -35.98
C GLU A 368 5.69 -22.03 -35.70
N ASN A 369 5.95 -21.22 -36.72
CA ASN A 369 5.86 -19.75 -36.62
C ASN A 369 4.41 -19.29 -36.64
N ARG A 370 3.68 -19.58 -35.53
CA ARG A 370 2.28 -19.22 -35.35
C ARG A 370 2.07 -18.74 -33.92
N GLY A 371 1.62 -17.48 -33.75
CA GLY A 371 1.40 -16.89 -32.44
C GLY A 371 2.63 -16.20 -31.86
N ARG A 372 3.69 -15.97 -32.67
CA ARG A 372 4.92 -15.24 -32.33
C ARG A 372 5.63 -15.82 -31.08
N ASP A 373 6.27 -14.95 -30.30
CA ASP A 373 6.98 -15.22 -29.06
C ASP A 373 6.08 -15.85 -27.95
N ILE A 374 4.82 -15.45 -27.87
CA ILE A 374 3.89 -16.02 -26.89
C ILE A 374 3.64 -17.51 -27.13
N SER A 375 3.50 -17.94 -28.39
CA SER A 375 3.33 -19.36 -28.70
C SER A 375 4.62 -20.17 -28.40
N ALA A 376 5.78 -19.54 -28.53
CA ALA A 376 7.03 -20.17 -28.18
C ALA A 376 7.09 -20.56 -26.68
N LEU A 377 6.59 -19.67 -25.81
CA LEU A 377 6.51 -19.94 -24.38
C LEU A 377 5.38 -20.93 -24.04
N LEU A 378 4.14 -20.65 -24.48
CA LEU A 378 2.96 -21.39 -24.03
C LEU A 378 2.79 -22.75 -24.72
N ILE A 379 3.26 -22.91 -25.96
CA ILE A 379 3.12 -24.12 -26.74
C ILE A 379 4.47 -24.82 -26.89
N GLY A 380 5.48 -24.10 -27.41
CA GLY A 380 6.80 -24.67 -27.68
C GLY A 380 7.53 -25.15 -26.42
N ALA A 381 7.46 -24.38 -25.34
CA ALA A 381 8.09 -24.71 -24.07
C ALA A 381 7.19 -25.55 -23.13
N LYS A 382 5.92 -25.79 -23.48
CA LYS A 382 4.91 -26.42 -22.60
C LYS A 382 5.39 -27.68 -21.90
N ARG A 383 6.06 -28.59 -22.61
CA ARG A 383 6.53 -29.85 -22.06
C ARG A 383 7.71 -29.72 -21.11
N TYR A 384 8.36 -28.56 -21.08
CA TYR A 384 9.51 -28.28 -20.23
C TYR A 384 9.11 -27.52 -18.97
N VAL A 385 8.35 -26.44 -19.10
CA VAL A 385 8.10 -25.45 -18.02
C VAL A 385 7.56 -26.05 -16.72
N PHE A 386 6.73 -27.07 -16.79
CA PHE A 386 6.15 -27.70 -15.60
C PHE A 386 7.15 -28.55 -14.77
N GLY A 387 8.36 -28.78 -15.28
CA GLY A 387 9.42 -29.48 -14.56
C GLY A 387 10.37 -28.56 -13.78
N TYR A 388 10.12 -27.26 -13.78
CA TYR A 388 10.99 -26.25 -13.19
C TYR A 388 10.23 -25.38 -12.20
N ASP A 389 10.95 -24.91 -11.17
CA ASP A 389 10.42 -24.02 -10.13
C ASP A 389 10.45 -22.55 -10.57
N LEU A 390 11.42 -22.22 -11.46
CA LEU A 390 11.62 -20.86 -11.95
C LEU A 390 11.86 -20.89 -13.47
N VAL A 391 11.11 -20.08 -14.20
CA VAL A 391 11.22 -19.98 -15.67
C VAL A 391 11.46 -18.52 -16.05
N PHE A 392 12.57 -18.27 -16.75
CA PHE A 392 12.84 -17.01 -17.44
C PHE A 392 12.45 -17.11 -18.89
N PHE A 393 11.90 -16.03 -19.45
CA PHE A 393 11.57 -15.98 -20.88
C PHE A 393 12.21 -14.77 -21.54
N LEU A 394 12.91 -15.02 -22.65
CA LEU A 394 13.51 -14.02 -23.53
C LEU A 394 13.10 -14.28 -24.97
N HIS A 395 13.06 -13.22 -25.78
CA HIS A 395 12.89 -13.36 -27.22
C HIS A 395 13.65 -12.23 -27.95
N ASP A 396 14.02 -12.48 -29.19
CA ASP A 396 14.53 -11.44 -30.06
C ASP A 396 13.39 -10.60 -30.66
N LYS A 397 13.68 -9.34 -30.98
CA LYS A 397 12.72 -8.42 -31.57
C LYS A 397 13.39 -7.42 -32.48
N LYS A 398 12.89 -7.32 -33.73
CA LYS A 398 13.17 -6.18 -34.60
C LYS A 398 11.92 -5.30 -34.68
N SER A 399 12.06 -4.04 -34.28
CA SER A 399 10.98 -3.05 -34.43
C SER A 399 10.93 -2.57 -35.87
N GLY A 400 9.89 -2.98 -36.59
CA GLY A 400 9.57 -2.46 -37.92
C GLY A 400 8.51 -1.35 -37.92
N SER A 401 8.12 -0.83 -36.75
CA SER A 401 7.07 0.17 -36.66
C SER A 401 7.60 1.59 -36.86
N TYR A 402 6.84 2.39 -37.57
CA TYR A 402 7.13 3.75 -38.04
C TYR A 402 7.47 4.82 -36.99
N LEU A 403 7.45 4.49 -35.72
CA LEU A 403 7.64 5.45 -34.62
C LEU A 403 8.94 5.28 -33.83
N THR A 404 9.73 4.26 -34.09
CA THR A 404 11.02 4.05 -33.40
C THR A 404 12.12 3.72 -34.43
N PRO A 405 13.20 4.48 -34.46
CA PRO A 405 14.35 4.17 -35.34
C PRO A 405 14.87 2.75 -35.05
N PRO A 406 15.31 1.98 -36.05
CA PRO A 406 15.86 0.63 -35.87
C PRO A 406 16.98 0.53 -34.82
N SER A 407 17.68 1.62 -34.57
CA SER A 407 18.72 1.73 -33.53
C SER A 407 18.24 1.65 -32.09
N ILE A 408 16.97 1.94 -31.80
CA ILE A 408 16.45 1.92 -30.42
C ILE A 408 16.21 0.48 -29.95
N GLY A 409 15.72 -0.43 -30.82
CA GLY A 409 15.59 -1.85 -30.48
C GLY A 409 16.96 -2.50 -30.16
N ILE A 410 18.02 -2.09 -30.84
CA ILE A 410 19.39 -2.58 -30.61
C ILE A 410 19.99 -1.97 -29.32
N SER A 411 19.64 -0.74 -28.98
CA SER A 411 20.16 -0.08 -27.78
C SER A 411 19.62 -0.67 -26.46
N TRP A 412 18.40 -1.17 -26.46
CA TRP A 412 17.82 -1.85 -25.29
C TRP A 412 18.47 -3.21 -25.01
N GLN A 413 18.96 -3.86 -26.04
CA GLN A 413 19.67 -5.13 -25.92
C GLN A 413 21.18 -4.96 -25.66
N LYS A 414 21.74 -3.77 -25.89
CA LYS A 414 23.17 -3.47 -25.66
C LYS A 414 23.46 -2.77 -24.32
N LYS A 415 22.45 -2.40 -23.56
CA LYS A 415 22.59 -1.87 -22.20
C LYS A 415 22.23 -2.91 -21.17
#